data_6278c0dd1fa96452b4bcaeb8bec02b42
#
_entry.id   6278c0dd1fa96452b4bcaeb8bec02b42
#
_cell.length_a   1.000
_cell.length_b   1.000
_cell.length_c   1.000
_cell.angle_alpha   90.00
_cell.angle_beta   90.00
_cell.angle_gamma   90.00
#
_symmetry.space_group_name_H-M   'P 1'
#
loop_
_entity.id
_entity.type
_entity.pdbx_description
1 polymer ?
#
loop_
_entity_poly.entity_id
_entity_poly.type
_entity_poly.pdbx_seq_one_letter_code
_entity_poly.pdbx_strand_id
1 'polypeptide(L)'
;MNPEEEAREVIDGLLEVAGWQIQDYKQASLGAALGVAVRGFTLKTGFADYMLFVDRKAAGVIEAKPIGTTLGGVDWQSDKYTIGLPDNLPHYQKPLPAAYESTGVETFFRDLRDPEPCSRRVFSFFKPDSVREYLSKADTVRGRLQQLPPLITEGLRGCQIEAIKGLEESFAEARPRALIQMASGGGKTFTAVTTAYRLIKFAGARRVLFLVDRNHLGRQTLKEFQQYVTPDDGRKFTELYNVQRLTSNKIDPVCKVVIT
;
A
#
# COMPACT_ATOMS: atom_id res chain seq x y z
N MET A 1 -10.58 -15.84 29.09
CA MET A 1 -9.83 -15.88 27.83
C MET A 1 -8.60 -15.00 28.01
N ASN A 2 -7.46 -15.40 27.52
CA ASN A 2 -6.26 -14.55 27.57
C ASN A 2 -6.47 -13.37 26.59
N PRO A 3 -6.07 -12.12 26.91
CA PRO A 3 -6.23 -10.97 26.01
C PRO A 3 -5.63 -11.16 24.61
N GLU A 4 -4.60 -11.97 24.46
CA GLU A 4 -4.06 -12.36 23.15
C GLU A 4 -4.98 -13.32 22.38
N GLU A 5 -5.65 -14.24 23.08
CA GLU A 5 -6.61 -15.16 22.46
C GLU A 5 -7.83 -14.41 21.94
N GLU A 6 -8.32 -13.40 22.69
CA GLU A 6 -9.40 -12.52 22.24
C GLU A 6 -8.99 -11.75 20.98
N ALA A 7 -7.77 -11.21 20.93
CA ALA A 7 -7.26 -10.54 19.76
C ALA A 7 -7.17 -11.48 18.55
N ARG A 8 -6.74 -12.73 18.73
CA ARG A 8 -6.65 -13.74 17.65
C ARG A 8 -8.03 -14.10 17.08
N GLU A 9 -9.07 -14.22 17.90
CA GLU A 9 -10.44 -14.48 17.39
C GLU A 9 -10.93 -13.34 16.50
N VAL A 10 -10.66 -12.09 16.89
CA VAL A 10 -11.02 -10.92 16.06
C VAL A 10 -10.18 -10.90 14.77
N ILE A 11 -8.88 -11.18 14.85
CA ILE A 11 -7.97 -11.26 13.69
C ILE A 11 -8.44 -12.33 12.70
N ASP A 12 -8.89 -13.48 13.20
CA ASP A 12 -9.46 -14.53 12.37
C ASP A 12 -10.63 -14.03 11.52
N GLY A 13 -11.60 -13.39 12.15
CA GLY A 13 -12.74 -12.81 11.43
C GLY A 13 -12.33 -11.77 10.39
N LEU A 14 -11.33 -10.93 10.70
CA LEU A 14 -10.80 -9.94 9.76
C LEU A 14 -10.08 -10.58 8.57
N LEU A 15 -9.35 -11.67 8.80
CA LEU A 15 -8.69 -12.42 7.75
C LEU A 15 -9.68 -13.14 6.83
N GLU A 16 -10.74 -13.74 7.37
CA GLU A 16 -11.82 -14.36 6.60
C GLU A 16 -12.53 -13.33 5.70
N VAL A 17 -12.87 -12.16 6.26
CA VAL A 17 -13.46 -11.05 5.49
C VAL A 17 -12.52 -10.58 4.38
N ALA A 18 -11.21 -10.62 4.61
CA ALA A 18 -10.21 -10.31 3.60
C ALA A 18 -10.01 -11.43 2.56
N GLY A 19 -10.63 -12.60 2.75
CA GLY A 19 -10.59 -13.73 1.81
C GLY A 19 -9.44 -14.72 2.05
N TRP A 20 -8.88 -14.73 3.27
CA TRP A 20 -7.90 -15.73 3.68
C TRP A 20 -8.63 -16.96 4.22
N GLN A 21 -8.11 -18.14 3.89
CA GLN A 21 -8.52 -19.39 4.53
C GLN A 21 -7.64 -19.67 5.74
N ILE A 22 -8.24 -19.72 6.92
CA ILE A 22 -7.51 -19.95 8.17
C ILE A 22 -7.39 -21.44 8.42
N GLN A 23 -6.21 -21.88 8.85
CA GLN A 23 -5.92 -23.28 9.18
C GLN A 23 -4.97 -23.37 10.36
N ASP A 24 -5.08 -24.45 11.11
CA ASP A 24 -4.13 -24.76 12.18
C ASP A 24 -2.89 -25.46 11.61
N TYR A 25 -1.73 -25.18 12.19
CA TYR A 25 -0.43 -25.69 11.72
C TYR A 25 -0.39 -27.20 11.45
N LYS A 26 -1.01 -28.01 12.33
CA LYS A 26 -0.99 -29.47 12.22
C LYS A 26 -1.81 -30.03 11.03
N GLN A 27 -2.73 -29.28 10.52
CA GLN A 27 -3.68 -29.68 9.46
C GLN A 27 -3.58 -28.79 8.22
N ALA A 28 -2.50 -27.99 8.13
CA ALA A 28 -2.37 -26.99 7.08
C ALA A 28 -2.24 -27.61 5.68
N SER A 29 -3.16 -27.24 4.80
CA SER A 29 -3.13 -27.54 3.37
C SER A 29 -2.93 -26.24 2.59
N LEU A 30 -1.70 -25.98 2.16
CA LEU A 30 -1.34 -24.74 1.47
C LEU A 30 -1.99 -24.59 0.09
N GLY A 31 -2.57 -25.67 -0.43
CA GLY A 31 -3.28 -25.66 -1.71
C GLY A 31 -4.79 -25.49 -1.60
N ALA A 32 -5.33 -25.30 -0.40
CA ALA A 32 -6.78 -25.23 -0.18
C ALA A 32 -7.40 -23.93 -0.74
N ALA A 33 -6.64 -22.85 -0.78
CA ALA A 33 -7.05 -21.57 -1.36
C ALA A 33 -5.83 -20.82 -1.93
N LEU A 34 -6.09 -19.70 -2.64
CA LEU A 34 -5.03 -18.79 -3.07
C LEU A 34 -4.26 -18.22 -1.88
N GLY A 35 -4.97 -17.82 -0.84
CA GLY A 35 -4.41 -17.30 0.41
C GLY A 35 -4.76 -18.17 1.60
N VAL A 36 -3.76 -18.67 2.29
CA VAL A 36 -3.91 -19.50 3.50
C VAL A 36 -3.16 -18.82 4.65
N ALA A 37 -3.86 -18.59 5.76
CA ALA A 37 -3.28 -18.10 7.00
C ALA A 37 -3.16 -19.28 7.98
N VAL A 38 -1.95 -19.67 8.35
CA VAL A 38 -1.68 -20.81 9.23
C VAL A 38 -1.36 -20.30 10.63
N ARG A 39 -2.22 -20.65 11.61
CA ARG A 39 -2.05 -20.29 13.03
C ARG A 39 -0.91 -21.07 13.67
N GLY A 40 -0.20 -20.41 14.59
CA GLY A 40 0.81 -21.03 15.45
C GLY A 40 1.94 -21.68 14.67
N PHE A 41 2.43 -21.02 13.64
CA PHE A 41 3.44 -21.59 12.76
C PHE A 41 4.81 -21.62 13.43
N THR A 42 5.42 -22.81 13.49
CA THR A 42 6.74 -23.02 14.09
C THR A 42 7.85 -22.58 13.14
N LEU A 43 8.72 -21.70 13.61
CA LEU A 43 9.89 -21.18 12.92
C LEU A 43 11.17 -21.59 13.65
N LYS A 44 12.33 -21.47 12.99
CA LYS A 44 13.64 -21.66 13.66
C LYS A 44 13.87 -20.65 14.79
N THR A 45 13.22 -19.50 14.74
CA THR A 45 13.36 -18.36 15.66
C THR A 45 12.23 -18.22 16.68
N GLY A 46 11.28 -19.15 16.71
CA GLY A 46 10.12 -19.14 17.61
C GLY A 46 8.81 -19.50 16.91
N PHE A 47 7.71 -18.92 17.38
CA PHE A 47 6.38 -19.14 16.81
C PHE A 47 5.83 -17.84 16.27
N ALA A 48 5.33 -17.84 15.04
CA ALA A 48 4.51 -16.76 14.52
C ALA A 48 3.03 -17.04 14.81
N ASP A 49 2.28 -16.04 15.24
CA ASP A 49 0.83 -16.20 15.46
C ASP A 49 0.13 -16.65 14.19
N TYR A 50 0.49 -16.06 13.05
CA TYR A 50 0.07 -16.52 11.73
C TYR A 50 1.21 -16.43 10.73
N MET A 51 1.33 -17.47 9.91
CA MET A 51 2.11 -17.46 8.68
C MET A 51 1.17 -17.35 7.49
N LEU A 52 1.40 -16.36 6.65
CA LEU A 52 0.61 -16.11 5.45
C LEU A 52 1.24 -16.79 4.24
N PHE A 53 0.45 -17.60 3.56
CA PHE A 53 0.82 -18.22 2.31
C PHE A 53 -0.04 -17.70 1.17
N VAL A 54 0.61 -17.32 0.08
CA VAL A 54 -0.07 -16.97 -1.18
C VAL A 54 0.47 -17.86 -2.26
N ASP A 55 -0.42 -18.50 -3.01
CA ASP A 55 -0.04 -19.43 -4.06
C ASP A 55 0.97 -20.50 -3.56
N ARG A 56 0.70 -21.06 -2.38
CA ARG A 56 1.51 -22.07 -1.66
C ARG A 56 2.90 -21.62 -1.21
N LYS A 57 3.26 -20.36 -1.35
CA LYS A 57 4.55 -19.79 -0.94
C LYS A 57 4.36 -18.88 0.26
N ALA A 58 5.26 -18.98 1.24
CA ALA A 58 5.28 -18.07 2.38
C ALA A 58 5.50 -16.64 1.88
N ALA A 59 4.58 -15.76 2.28
CA ALA A 59 4.50 -14.36 1.84
C ALA A 59 4.68 -13.37 2.99
N GLY A 60 4.36 -13.75 4.22
CA GLY A 60 4.45 -12.85 5.36
C GLY A 60 4.03 -13.49 6.67
N VAL A 61 4.06 -12.69 7.72
CA VAL A 61 3.69 -13.07 9.08
C VAL A 61 2.71 -12.06 9.68
N ILE A 62 1.91 -12.51 10.65
CA ILE A 62 1.12 -11.65 11.52
C ILE A 62 1.49 -11.97 12.95
N GLU A 63 1.75 -10.93 13.74
CA GLU A 63 1.91 -10.96 15.17
C GLU A 63 0.65 -10.38 15.82
N ALA A 64 0.00 -11.16 16.65
CA ALA A 64 -1.16 -10.75 17.43
C ALA A 64 -0.70 -10.11 18.75
N LYS A 65 -1.32 -8.99 19.11
CA LYS A 65 -1.04 -8.29 20.38
C LYS A 65 -2.35 -8.03 21.13
N PRO A 66 -2.33 -7.99 22.45
CA PRO A 66 -3.49 -7.64 23.25
C PRO A 66 -4.07 -6.27 22.85
N ILE A 67 -5.39 -6.12 22.95
CA ILE A 67 -6.06 -4.83 22.76
C ILE A 67 -5.49 -3.80 23.72
N GLY A 68 -5.21 -2.59 23.21
CA GLY A 68 -4.60 -1.52 23.98
C GLY A 68 -3.07 -1.49 23.95
N THR A 69 -2.43 -2.47 23.33
CA THR A 69 -0.99 -2.43 23.06
C THR A 69 -0.69 -1.40 21.98
N THR A 70 0.29 -0.53 22.22
CA THR A 70 0.77 0.41 21.19
C THR A 70 1.61 -0.37 20.17
N LEU A 71 1.15 -0.43 18.91
CA LEU A 71 1.82 -1.15 17.83
C LEU A 71 2.95 -0.34 17.15
N GLY A 72 3.03 0.95 17.41
CA GLY A 72 4.10 1.79 16.88
C GLY A 72 5.43 1.53 17.61
N GLY A 73 6.41 0.96 16.90
CA GLY A 73 7.75 0.70 17.44
C GLY A 73 8.01 -0.76 17.87
N VAL A 74 7.09 -1.70 17.63
CA VAL A 74 7.24 -3.13 17.92
C VAL A 74 7.93 -3.88 16.76
N ASP A 75 8.54 -3.17 15.86
CA ASP A 75 9.15 -3.66 14.60
C ASP A 75 10.09 -4.89 14.75
N TRP A 76 10.54 -5.17 15.96
CA TRP A 76 11.59 -6.15 16.25
C TRP A 76 11.12 -7.62 16.27
N GLN A 77 9.87 -7.88 16.63
CA GLN A 77 9.41 -9.27 16.77
C GLN A 77 9.04 -9.87 15.43
N SER A 78 8.35 -9.13 14.58
CA SER A 78 7.98 -9.59 13.24
C SER A 78 9.19 -9.83 12.35
N ASP A 79 10.31 -9.10 12.52
CA ASP A 79 11.54 -9.29 11.75
C ASP A 79 12.18 -10.65 12.01
N LYS A 80 12.20 -11.10 13.25
CA LYS A 80 12.75 -12.44 13.60
C LYS A 80 12.01 -13.56 12.88
N TYR A 81 10.70 -13.43 12.73
CA TYR A 81 9.87 -14.44 12.10
C TYR A 81 10.03 -14.47 10.58
N THR A 82 10.31 -13.33 9.96
CA THR A 82 10.50 -13.26 8.51
C THR A 82 11.81 -13.92 8.04
N ILE A 83 12.80 -14.04 8.94
CA ILE A 83 14.11 -14.67 8.65
C ILE A 83 14.10 -16.16 9.04
N GLY A 84 13.36 -16.55 10.08
CA GLY A 84 13.39 -17.87 10.71
C GLY A 84 12.71 -19.03 9.96
N LEU A 85 12.47 -18.87 8.65
CA LEU A 85 11.80 -19.90 7.85
C LEU A 85 12.60 -21.20 7.76
N PRO A 86 11.94 -22.38 7.81
CA PRO A 86 12.55 -23.64 7.43
C PRO A 86 13.09 -23.58 5.98
N ASP A 87 14.25 -24.21 5.72
CA ASP A 87 14.92 -24.11 4.42
C ASP A 87 14.14 -24.78 3.28
N ASN A 88 13.32 -25.79 3.61
CA ASN A 88 12.50 -26.53 2.66
C ASN A 88 11.13 -25.90 2.39
N LEU A 89 10.79 -24.77 3.05
CA LEU A 89 9.51 -24.12 2.87
C LEU A 89 9.53 -23.19 1.66
N PRO A 90 8.65 -23.41 0.64
CA PRO A 90 8.54 -22.50 -0.47
C PRO A 90 8.18 -21.07 0.00
N HIS A 91 8.88 -20.08 -0.48
CA HIS A 91 8.69 -18.68 -0.10
C HIS A 91 8.91 -17.74 -1.28
N TYR A 92 8.39 -16.51 -1.21
CA TYR A 92 8.63 -15.49 -2.22
C TYR A 92 10.06 -14.95 -2.15
N GLN A 93 10.50 -14.59 -0.96
CA GLN A 93 11.86 -14.12 -0.68
C GLN A 93 12.18 -14.26 0.82
N LYS A 94 13.46 -14.11 1.18
CA LYS A 94 13.95 -13.96 2.56
C LYS A 94 14.68 -12.63 2.70
N PRO A 95 14.36 -11.81 3.72
CA PRO A 95 13.26 -11.96 4.68
C PRO A 95 11.91 -11.98 3.99
N LEU A 96 10.86 -12.53 4.65
CA LEU A 96 9.50 -12.52 4.10
C LEU A 96 9.04 -11.08 3.86
N PRO A 97 8.39 -10.80 2.71
CA PRO A 97 8.10 -9.43 2.29
C PRO A 97 7.04 -8.71 3.14
N ALA A 98 6.10 -9.44 3.72
CA ALA A 98 4.98 -8.83 4.44
C ALA A 98 5.03 -9.13 5.94
N ALA A 99 5.03 -8.09 6.77
CA ALA A 99 4.88 -8.22 8.21
C ALA A 99 3.67 -7.41 8.67
N TYR A 100 2.80 -8.04 9.47
CA TYR A 100 1.67 -7.40 10.11
C TYR A 100 1.78 -7.51 11.63
N GLU A 101 1.31 -6.47 12.29
CA GLU A 101 1.06 -6.46 13.73
C GLU A 101 -0.38 -6.02 13.95
N SER A 102 -1.14 -6.76 14.74
CA SER A 102 -2.56 -6.47 14.92
C SER A 102 -3.03 -6.74 16.34
N THR A 103 -3.88 -5.86 16.85
CA THR A 103 -4.66 -6.08 18.07
C THR A 103 -6.10 -6.52 17.76
N GLY A 104 -6.43 -6.73 16.48
CA GLY A 104 -7.81 -6.90 16.03
C GLY A 104 -8.58 -5.57 15.87
N VAL A 105 -8.22 -4.53 16.61
CA VAL A 105 -8.79 -3.16 16.49
C VAL A 105 -7.94 -2.28 15.59
N GLU A 106 -6.64 -2.39 15.74
CA GLU A 106 -5.66 -1.70 14.93
C GLU A 106 -4.76 -2.72 14.23
N THR A 107 -4.47 -2.48 12.97
CA THR A 107 -3.57 -3.31 12.17
C THR A 107 -2.52 -2.42 11.52
N PHE A 108 -1.28 -2.81 11.68
CA PHE A 108 -0.13 -2.19 11.03
C PHE A 108 0.49 -3.16 10.04
N PHE A 109 0.98 -2.61 8.96
CA PHE A 109 1.63 -3.35 7.88
C PHE A 109 2.99 -2.74 7.58
N ARG A 110 3.99 -3.61 7.38
CA ARG A 110 5.33 -3.25 6.93
C ARG A 110 5.73 -4.09 5.72
N ASP A 111 6.21 -3.43 4.67
CA ASP A 111 6.84 -4.07 3.52
C ASP A 111 8.35 -4.13 3.74
N LEU A 112 8.88 -5.33 3.92
CA LEU A 112 10.32 -5.54 4.13
C LEU A 112 11.15 -5.42 2.84
N ARG A 113 10.51 -5.19 1.69
CA ARG A 113 11.17 -4.89 0.42
C ARG A 113 11.36 -3.39 0.20
N ASP A 114 10.70 -2.55 1.01
CA ASP A 114 10.90 -1.10 0.94
C ASP A 114 12.36 -0.78 1.28
N PRO A 115 12.98 0.25 0.67
CA PRO A 115 14.36 0.66 1.00
C PRO A 115 14.54 0.99 2.49
N GLU A 116 13.53 1.60 3.09
CA GLU A 116 13.43 1.88 4.52
C GLU A 116 12.09 1.35 5.02
N PRO A 117 12.02 0.08 5.42
CA PRO A 117 10.77 -0.53 5.87
C PRO A 117 10.22 0.18 7.12
N CYS A 118 9.03 0.72 7.04
CA CYS A 118 8.35 1.34 8.18
C CYS A 118 6.92 0.83 8.35
N SER A 119 6.51 0.61 9.60
CA SER A 119 5.14 0.19 9.93
C SER A 119 4.14 1.30 9.67
N ARG A 120 3.03 0.95 9.04
CA ARG A 120 1.94 1.85 8.68
C ARG A 120 0.60 1.26 9.07
N ARG A 121 -0.25 2.06 9.69
CA ARG A 121 -1.62 1.65 9.96
C ARG A 121 -2.37 1.38 8.66
N VAL A 122 -3.05 0.25 8.59
CA VAL A 122 -3.93 -0.15 7.48
C VAL A 122 -5.35 -0.39 8.00
N PHE A 123 -6.35 -0.24 7.14
CA PHE A 123 -7.75 -0.41 7.52
C PHE A 123 -8.18 -1.87 7.64
N SER A 124 -7.48 -2.75 6.91
CA SER A 124 -7.78 -4.18 6.86
C SER A 124 -6.54 -4.94 6.39
N PHE A 125 -6.52 -6.24 6.60
CA PHE A 125 -5.57 -7.12 5.94
C PHE A 125 -5.75 -7.06 4.42
N PHE A 126 -4.65 -7.11 3.67
CA PHE A 126 -4.74 -7.15 2.22
C PHE A 126 -5.29 -8.49 1.77
N LYS A 127 -6.11 -8.48 0.71
CA LYS A 127 -6.63 -9.71 0.09
C LYS A 127 -5.50 -10.53 -0.53
N PRO A 128 -5.60 -11.87 -0.54
CA PRO A 128 -4.59 -12.73 -1.17
C PRO A 128 -4.22 -12.34 -2.60
N ASP A 129 -5.24 -12.00 -3.44
CA ASP A 129 -4.99 -11.51 -4.80
C ASP A 129 -4.17 -10.24 -4.85
N SER A 130 -4.44 -9.30 -3.93
CA SER A 130 -3.69 -8.05 -3.84
C SER A 130 -2.25 -8.29 -3.40
N VAL A 131 -2.04 -9.22 -2.47
CA VAL A 131 -0.69 -9.62 -2.03
C VAL A 131 0.05 -10.30 -3.17
N ARG A 132 -0.58 -11.18 -3.93
CA ARG A 132 0.01 -11.83 -5.11
C ARG A 132 0.43 -10.80 -6.16
N GLU A 133 -0.46 -9.87 -6.52
CA GLU A 133 -0.15 -8.80 -7.47
C GLU A 133 1.03 -7.94 -7.00
N TYR A 134 1.03 -7.60 -5.74
CA TYR A 134 2.07 -6.83 -5.08
C TYR A 134 3.42 -7.56 -5.09
N LEU A 135 3.44 -8.86 -4.76
CA LEU A 135 4.66 -9.68 -4.73
C LEU A 135 5.18 -10.05 -6.13
N SER A 136 4.35 -9.93 -7.17
CA SER A 136 4.78 -10.15 -8.56
C SER A 136 5.67 -9.04 -9.12
N LYS A 137 5.71 -7.87 -8.45
CA LYS A 137 6.52 -6.72 -8.88
C LYS A 137 7.90 -6.78 -8.23
N ALA A 138 8.94 -6.56 -9.02
CA ALA A 138 10.33 -6.56 -8.55
C ALA A 138 10.57 -5.46 -7.50
N ASP A 139 10.01 -4.26 -7.74
CA ASP A 139 10.21 -3.09 -6.88
C ASP A 139 8.93 -2.65 -6.19
N THR A 140 9.09 -2.05 -5.01
CA THR A 140 7.99 -1.40 -4.31
C THR A 140 7.71 -0.01 -4.88
N VAL A 141 6.53 0.54 -4.54
CA VAL A 141 6.21 1.95 -4.88
C VAL A 141 7.24 2.89 -4.25
N ARG A 142 7.67 2.62 -3.02
CA ARG A 142 8.66 3.45 -2.32
C ARG A 142 10.04 3.38 -2.95
N GLY A 143 10.48 2.20 -3.38
CA GLY A 143 11.72 2.06 -4.13
C GLY A 143 11.70 2.88 -5.42
N ARG A 144 10.58 2.87 -6.15
CA ARG A 144 10.42 3.68 -7.37
C ARG A 144 10.31 5.19 -7.09
N LEU A 145 9.73 5.59 -5.93
CA LEU A 145 9.69 7.00 -5.53
C LEU A 145 11.08 7.59 -5.29
N GLN A 146 12.06 6.78 -4.86
CA GLN A 146 13.45 7.22 -4.74
C GLN A 146 14.16 7.35 -6.09
N GLN A 147 13.59 6.80 -7.16
CA GLN A 147 14.18 6.72 -8.48
C GLN A 147 13.34 7.42 -9.56
N LEU A 148 12.52 8.41 -9.15
CA LEU A 148 11.73 9.19 -10.10
C LEU A 148 12.65 9.91 -11.10
N PRO A 149 12.30 9.92 -12.40
CA PRO A 149 13.07 10.66 -13.39
C PRO A 149 12.99 12.17 -13.10
N PRO A 150 13.98 12.96 -13.54
CA PRO A 150 13.97 14.40 -13.39
C PRO A 150 12.64 15.02 -13.83
N LEU A 151 12.19 16.06 -13.10
CA LEU A 151 11.00 16.79 -13.46
C LEU A 151 11.25 17.62 -14.74
N ILE A 152 10.42 17.40 -15.76
CA ILE A 152 10.37 18.27 -16.94
C ILE A 152 9.73 19.58 -16.49
N THR A 153 10.46 20.66 -16.52
CA THR A 153 10.07 21.96 -15.96
C THR A 153 9.46 22.91 -16.99
N GLU A 154 9.50 22.55 -18.27
CA GLU A 154 8.92 23.35 -19.35
C GLU A 154 7.41 23.56 -19.13
N GLY A 155 6.96 24.81 -19.20
CA GLY A 155 5.56 25.17 -18.95
C GLY A 155 5.14 25.23 -17.47
N LEU A 156 6.00 24.86 -16.53
CA LEU A 156 5.75 24.98 -15.10
C LEU A 156 6.20 26.34 -14.54
N ARG A 157 5.44 26.86 -13.59
CA ARG A 157 5.82 28.05 -12.82
C ARG A 157 6.80 27.65 -11.70
N GLY A 158 7.66 28.58 -11.24
CA GLY A 158 8.62 28.32 -10.16
C GLY A 158 7.99 27.70 -8.92
N CYS A 159 6.86 28.22 -8.44
CA CYS A 159 6.13 27.69 -7.28
C CYS A 159 5.59 26.27 -7.49
N GLN A 160 5.28 25.87 -8.72
CA GLN A 160 4.84 24.51 -9.06
C GLN A 160 6.03 23.55 -9.07
N ILE A 161 7.16 23.99 -9.61
CA ILE A 161 8.42 23.22 -9.61
C ILE A 161 8.86 22.92 -8.18
N GLU A 162 8.90 23.95 -7.32
CA GLU A 162 9.24 23.81 -5.91
C GLU A 162 8.30 22.85 -5.18
N ALA A 163 6.99 22.99 -5.40
CA ALA A 163 5.98 22.14 -4.78
C ALA A 163 6.12 20.67 -5.19
N ILE A 164 6.33 20.39 -6.49
CA ILE A 164 6.47 19.01 -6.98
C ILE A 164 7.78 18.40 -6.48
N LYS A 165 8.90 19.11 -6.59
CA LYS A 165 10.21 18.61 -6.11
C LYS A 165 10.19 18.33 -4.61
N GLY A 166 9.73 19.28 -3.80
CA GLY A 166 9.66 19.09 -2.35
C GLY A 166 8.71 17.95 -1.93
N LEU A 167 7.63 17.71 -2.70
CA LEU A 167 6.76 16.56 -2.47
C LEU A 167 7.45 15.24 -2.83
N GLU A 168 8.17 15.19 -3.96
CA GLU A 168 8.90 13.98 -4.38
C GLU A 168 10.07 13.65 -3.44
N GLU A 169 10.80 14.65 -2.95
CA GLU A 169 11.80 14.50 -1.88
C GLU A 169 11.16 13.94 -0.60
N SER A 170 10.02 14.48 -0.19
CA SER A 170 9.27 13.98 0.97
C SER A 170 8.84 12.52 0.79
N PHE A 171 8.43 12.13 -0.40
CA PHE A 171 8.08 10.74 -0.71
C PHE A 171 9.31 9.82 -0.73
N ALA A 172 10.43 10.29 -1.27
CA ALA A 172 11.70 9.53 -1.28
C ALA A 172 12.18 9.25 0.15
N GLU A 173 11.97 10.19 1.07
CA GLU A 173 12.26 10.03 2.51
C GLU A 173 11.18 9.22 3.27
N ALA A 174 10.29 8.54 2.56
CA ALA A 174 9.21 7.72 3.12
C ALA A 174 8.24 8.47 4.05
N ARG A 175 8.16 9.79 3.99
CA ARG A 175 7.21 10.58 4.80
C ARG A 175 5.77 10.31 4.35
N PRO A 176 4.86 9.95 5.26
CA PRO A 176 3.48 9.54 4.89
C PRO A 176 2.56 10.71 4.59
N ARG A 177 2.97 11.93 4.92
CA ARG A 177 2.16 13.16 4.78
C ARG A 177 3.03 14.31 4.32
N ALA A 178 2.46 15.16 3.46
CA ALA A 178 3.09 16.41 3.04
C ALA A 178 2.02 17.52 2.97
N LEU A 179 2.42 18.74 3.25
CA LEU A 179 1.60 19.94 3.10
C LEU A 179 2.20 20.82 2.00
N ILE A 180 1.39 21.17 1.01
CA ILE A 180 1.76 22.11 -0.05
C ILE A 180 0.91 23.35 0.12
N GLN A 181 1.55 24.48 0.45
CA GLN A 181 0.91 25.78 0.54
C GLN A 181 1.18 26.58 -0.74
N MET A 182 0.12 26.95 -1.45
CA MET A 182 0.20 27.75 -2.67
C MET A 182 -0.85 28.85 -2.66
N ALA A 183 -0.50 30.03 -3.16
CA ALA A 183 -1.42 31.16 -3.31
C ALA A 183 -2.59 30.85 -4.26
N SER A 184 -3.68 31.62 -4.16
CA SER A 184 -4.76 31.57 -5.16
C SER A 184 -4.20 31.93 -6.54
N GLY A 185 -4.63 31.19 -7.59
CA GLY A 185 -4.09 31.37 -8.94
C GLY A 185 -2.70 30.74 -9.18
N GLY A 186 -2.05 30.15 -8.17
CA GLY A 186 -0.75 29.47 -8.30
C GLY A 186 -0.78 28.17 -9.12
N GLY A 187 -1.97 27.70 -9.54
CA GLY A 187 -2.10 26.48 -10.32
C GLY A 187 -2.11 25.20 -9.48
N LYS A 188 -2.68 25.25 -8.26
CA LYS A 188 -2.77 24.08 -7.33
C LYS A 188 -3.26 22.81 -8.00
N THR A 189 -4.37 22.89 -8.75
CA THR A 189 -4.96 21.72 -9.42
C THR A 189 -4.01 21.16 -10.47
N PHE A 190 -3.37 22.01 -11.28
CA PHE A 190 -2.38 21.59 -12.27
C PHE A 190 -1.18 20.91 -11.62
N THR A 191 -0.66 21.47 -10.51
CA THR A 191 0.42 20.85 -9.70
C THR A 191 0.02 19.46 -9.23
N ALA A 192 -1.20 19.30 -8.70
CA ALA A 192 -1.70 18.01 -8.22
C ALA A 192 -1.91 17.01 -9.35
N VAL A 193 -2.38 17.46 -10.53
CA VAL A 193 -2.51 16.60 -11.74
C VAL A 193 -1.14 16.14 -12.22
N THR A 194 -0.16 17.03 -12.28
CA THR A 194 1.22 16.69 -12.65
C THR A 194 1.82 15.68 -11.69
N THR A 195 1.62 15.87 -10.38
CA THR A 195 2.06 14.89 -9.36
C THR A 195 1.36 13.55 -9.55
N ALA A 196 0.03 13.53 -9.72
CA ALA A 196 -0.72 12.30 -9.94
C ALA A 196 -0.22 11.54 -11.19
N TYR A 197 0.05 12.26 -12.27
CA TYR A 197 0.65 11.68 -13.48
C TYR A 197 1.99 11.01 -13.19
N ARG A 198 2.89 11.70 -12.53
CA ARG A 198 4.22 11.18 -12.21
C ARG A 198 4.17 9.97 -11.28
N LEU A 199 3.30 10.00 -10.27
CA LEU A 199 3.08 8.87 -9.36
C LEU A 199 2.56 7.63 -10.10
N ILE A 200 1.60 7.80 -11.02
CA ILE A 200 1.03 6.67 -11.78
C ILE A 200 2.06 6.13 -12.77
N LYS A 201 2.69 7.02 -13.54
CA LYS A 201 3.59 6.62 -14.63
C LYS A 201 4.90 6.05 -14.14
N PHE A 202 5.57 6.74 -13.24
CA PHE A 202 6.95 6.40 -12.84
C PHE A 202 7.03 5.63 -11.52
N ALA A 203 6.19 5.97 -10.54
CA ALA A 203 6.16 5.22 -9.28
C ALA A 203 5.24 3.99 -9.32
N GLY A 204 4.42 3.84 -10.37
CA GLY A 204 3.49 2.73 -10.52
C GLY A 204 2.37 2.74 -9.50
N ALA A 205 1.94 3.93 -9.04
CA ALA A 205 0.79 4.05 -8.17
C ALA A 205 -0.44 3.43 -8.84
N ARG A 206 -1.11 2.55 -8.11
CA ARG A 206 -2.28 1.83 -8.65
C ARG A 206 -3.46 2.74 -8.88
N ARG A 207 -3.71 3.63 -7.91
CA ARG A 207 -4.84 4.57 -7.93
C ARG A 207 -4.52 5.81 -7.09
N VAL A 208 -4.95 6.96 -7.56
CA VAL A 208 -4.91 8.23 -6.83
C VAL A 208 -6.33 8.63 -6.47
N LEU A 209 -6.58 8.92 -5.20
CA LEU A 209 -7.83 9.48 -4.72
C LEU A 209 -7.65 10.99 -4.54
N PHE A 210 -8.45 11.76 -5.29
CA PHE A 210 -8.45 13.22 -5.25
C PHE A 210 -9.69 13.70 -4.51
N LEU A 211 -9.50 14.16 -3.27
CA LEU A 211 -10.58 14.60 -2.40
C LEU A 211 -10.83 16.11 -2.58
N VAL A 212 -12.07 16.50 -2.79
CA VAL A 212 -12.50 17.89 -2.83
C VAL A 212 -13.75 18.09 -1.97
N ASP A 213 -13.85 19.26 -1.36
CA ASP A 213 -14.92 19.59 -0.44
C ASP A 213 -16.22 20.10 -1.15
N ARG A 214 -16.14 20.45 -2.45
CA ARG A 214 -17.26 21.02 -3.19
C ARG A 214 -17.41 20.43 -4.59
N ASN A 215 -18.64 20.15 -4.96
CA ASN A 215 -18.99 19.55 -6.25
C ASN A 215 -18.45 20.31 -7.48
N HIS A 216 -18.39 21.65 -7.45
CA HIS A 216 -17.86 22.42 -8.57
C HIS A 216 -16.34 22.25 -8.73
N LEU A 217 -15.61 22.08 -7.60
CA LEU A 217 -14.17 21.78 -7.63
C LEU A 217 -13.91 20.40 -8.24
N GLY A 218 -14.75 19.41 -7.94
CA GLY A 218 -14.64 18.09 -8.58
C GLY A 218 -14.83 18.15 -10.10
N ARG A 219 -15.76 18.98 -10.59
CA ARG A 219 -15.91 19.21 -12.06
C ARG A 219 -14.72 19.95 -12.65
N GLN A 220 -14.20 20.95 -11.95
CA GLN A 220 -13.01 21.68 -12.38
C GLN A 220 -11.79 20.76 -12.42
N THR A 221 -11.58 19.95 -11.40
CA THR A 221 -10.49 18.95 -11.34
C THR A 221 -10.59 17.96 -12.50
N LEU A 222 -11.79 17.44 -12.80
CA LEU A 222 -11.98 16.53 -13.93
C LEU A 222 -11.59 17.21 -15.27
N LYS A 223 -12.00 18.47 -15.49
CA LYS A 223 -11.60 19.23 -16.69
C LYS A 223 -10.09 19.39 -16.78
N GLU A 224 -9.42 19.64 -15.65
CA GLU A 224 -7.97 19.78 -15.60
C GLU A 224 -7.29 18.47 -16.04
N PHE A 225 -7.73 17.31 -15.54
CA PHE A 225 -7.24 16.01 -16.01
C PHE A 225 -7.50 15.78 -17.50
N GLN A 226 -8.64 16.22 -18.03
CA GLN A 226 -8.99 16.07 -19.44
C GLN A 226 -8.15 16.96 -20.36
N GLN A 227 -7.72 18.12 -19.86
CA GLN A 227 -6.94 19.11 -20.62
C GLN A 227 -5.42 18.89 -20.46
N TYR A 228 -5.00 18.18 -19.40
CA TYR A 228 -3.59 17.98 -19.11
C TYR A 228 -2.91 17.19 -20.23
N VAL A 229 -1.89 17.80 -20.82
CA VAL A 229 -1.02 17.17 -21.81
C VAL A 229 0.25 16.73 -21.10
N THR A 230 0.64 15.48 -21.31
CA THR A 230 1.80 14.89 -20.66
C THR A 230 3.09 15.47 -21.26
N PRO A 231 4.05 15.92 -20.42
CA PRO A 231 5.20 16.69 -20.93
C PRO A 231 6.22 15.83 -21.68
N ASP A 232 6.14 14.50 -21.55
CA ASP A 232 7.13 13.58 -22.09
C ASP A 232 6.68 12.88 -23.37
N ASP A 233 5.40 12.79 -23.68
CA ASP A 233 4.91 12.17 -24.92
C ASP A 233 3.81 12.97 -25.64
N GLY A 234 3.38 14.10 -25.08
CA GLY A 234 2.43 15.01 -25.71
C GLY A 234 0.97 14.53 -25.77
N ARG A 235 0.65 13.37 -25.15
CA ARG A 235 -0.72 12.84 -25.12
C ARG A 235 -1.52 13.45 -23.97
N LYS A 236 -2.84 13.46 -24.09
CA LYS A 236 -3.69 13.85 -22.98
C LYS A 236 -3.69 12.78 -21.89
N PHE A 237 -3.79 13.21 -20.63
CA PHE A 237 -3.86 12.30 -19.48
C PHE A 237 -4.96 11.24 -19.66
N THR A 238 -6.13 11.65 -20.15
CA THR A 238 -7.29 10.77 -20.33
C THR A 238 -7.19 9.80 -21.53
N GLU A 239 -6.21 9.98 -22.40
CA GLU A 239 -5.86 9.00 -23.44
C GLU A 239 -5.03 7.84 -22.86
N LEU A 240 -4.34 8.09 -21.74
CA LEU A 240 -3.48 7.13 -21.07
C LEU A 240 -4.16 6.42 -19.90
N TYR A 241 -4.97 7.17 -19.13
CA TYR A 241 -5.50 6.73 -17.85
C TYR A 241 -6.94 7.14 -17.64
N ASN A 242 -7.75 6.21 -17.13
CA ASN A 242 -9.13 6.47 -16.79
C ASN A 242 -9.25 7.33 -15.54
N VAL A 243 -10.06 8.39 -15.62
CA VAL A 243 -10.39 9.30 -14.53
C VAL A 243 -11.88 9.21 -14.25
N GLN A 244 -12.26 8.92 -13.03
CA GLN A 244 -13.65 8.85 -12.60
C GLN A 244 -13.95 9.97 -11.60
N ARG A 245 -15.00 10.75 -11.84
CA ARG A 245 -15.63 11.55 -10.81
C ARG A 245 -16.74 10.69 -10.17
N LEU A 246 -16.66 10.48 -8.86
CA LEU A 246 -17.66 9.69 -8.14
C LEU A 246 -19.00 10.41 -8.10
N THR A 247 -20.03 9.72 -8.53
CA THR A 247 -21.45 10.11 -8.43
C THR A 247 -22.25 9.05 -7.67
N SER A 248 -21.61 7.95 -7.31
CA SER A 248 -22.17 6.82 -6.55
C SER A 248 -21.05 6.13 -5.77
N ASN A 249 -21.39 5.16 -4.91
CA ASN A 249 -20.42 4.40 -4.11
C ASN A 249 -19.68 3.31 -4.91
N LYS A 250 -19.71 3.36 -6.25
CA LYS A 250 -19.04 2.37 -7.11
C LYS A 250 -17.80 2.98 -7.75
N ILE A 251 -16.65 2.37 -7.46
CA ILE A 251 -15.39 2.72 -8.11
C ILE A 251 -15.15 1.75 -9.26
N ASP A 252 -14.89 2.29 -10.44
CA ASP A 252 -14.50 1.51 -11.60
C ASP A 252 -13.12 0.88 -11.35
N PRO A 253 -12.96 -0.46 -11.46
CA PRO A 253 -11.71 -1.16 -11.20
C PRO A 253 -10.53 -0.67 -12.06
N VAL A 254 -10.78 -0.21 -13.29
CA VAL A 254 -9.73 0.24 -14.21
C VAL A 254 -9.32 1.70 -14.01
N CYS A 255 -10.06 2.46 -13.20
CA CYS A 255 -9.75 3.86 -12.93
C CYS A 255 -8.42 4.05 -12.21
N LYS A 256 -7.62 4.99 -12.71
CA LYS A 256 -6.35 5.41 -12.10
C LYS A 256 -6.50 6.63 -11.20
N VAL A 257 -7.46 7.47 -11.47
CA VAL A 257 -7.78 8.63 -10.63
C VAL A 257 -9.26 8.63 -10.30
N VAL A 258 -9.57 8.78 -9.03
CA VAL A 258 -10.94 8.90 -8.53
C VAL A 258 -11.08 10.25 -7.84
N ILE A 259 -12.04 11.07 -8.28
CA ILE A 259 -12.34 12.40 -7.74
C ILE A 259 -13.66 12.31 -6.98
N THR A 260 -13.68 12.74 -5.71
CA THR A 260 -14.89 12.70 -4.87
C THR A 260 -15.44 14.08 -4.63
#